data_17d93888ec53bceb62d109d66adbe12d
#
_entry.id   17d93888ec53bceb62d109d66adbe12d
#
_cell.length_a   1.000
_cell.length_b   1.000
_cell.length_c   1.000
_cell.angle_alpha   90.00
_cell.angle_beta   90.00
_cell.angle_gamma   90.00
#
_symmetry.space_group_name_H-M   'P 1'
#
loop_
_entity.id
_entity.type
_entity.pdbx_description
1 polymer ?
#
loop_
_entity_poly.entity_id
_entity_poly.type
_entity_poly.pdbx_seq_one_letter_code
_entity_poly.pdbx_strand_id
1 'polypeptide(L)'
;NNYSFECNGEFSQNGATIHCYNSTAHGEENLTDSVANSCNSSFSNIGLQLDKAEWRKTAKQMLFNSKLPGDVKYNESSFRLKTDAGDADTMMTAIGQGETQVSPYHMAMIVSAIANGGKLMKPYLVDKITNYAGTTVKKYMPESYKELMTSSEAAQLTEYMKAVVDYGTGAALSG
;
A
#
# COMPACT_ATOMS: atom_id res chain seq x y z
N ASN A 1 16.38 8.25 -6.80
CA ASN A 1 16.07 6.88 -7.18
C ASN A 1 16.39 6.70 -8.66
N ASN A 2 17.37 5.84 -9.00
CA ASN A 2 17.84 5.64 -10.38
C ASN A 2 17.12 4.43 -11.04
N TYR A 3 15.91 4.10 -10.61
CA TYR A 3 15.13 3.05 -11.23
C TYR A 3 14.63 3.51 -12.59
N SER A 4 14.86 2.70 -13.62
CA SER A 4 14.31 2.84 -14.97
C SER A 4 13.93 1.47 -15.50
N PHE A 5 12.82 1.37 -16.21
CA PHE A 5 12.28 0.15 -16.79
C PHE A 5 11.57 0.45 -18.11
N GLU A 6 11.87 -0.29 -19.17
CA GLU A 6 11.16 -0.22 -20.44
C GLU A 6 9.98 -1.17 -20.45
N CYS A 7 8.75 -0.63 -20.42
CA CYS A 7 7.52 -1.39 -20.41
C CYS A 7 6.94 -1.57 -21.81
N ASN A 8 6.97 -2.79 -22.32
CA ASN A 8 6.41 -3.16 -23.62
C ASN A 8 4.99 -3.77 -23.53
N GLY A 9 4.30 -3.60 -22.37
CA GLY A 9 2.96 -4.11 -22.14
C GLY A 9 2.90 -5.47 -21.45
N GLU A 10 4.03 -6.18 -21.37
CA GLU A 10 4.18 -7.45 -20.65
C GLU A 10 5.58 -7.62 -20.07
N PHE A 11 5.71 -8.52 -19.11
CA PHE A 11 6.99 -8.93 -18.53
C PHE A 11 6.99 -10.43 -18.30
N SER A 12 8.03 -11.11 -18.81
CA SER A 12 8.18 -12.56 -18.72
C SER A 12 9.45 -12.94 -17.99
N GLN A 13 9.36 -13.88 -17.06
CA GLN A 13 10.51 -14.45 -16.35
C GLN A 13 10.25 -15.92 -16.05
N ASN A 14 11.21 -16.79 -16.39
CA ASN A 14 11.19 -18.24 -16.11
C ASN A 14 9.84 -18.93 -16.45
N GLY A 15 9.26 -18.59 -17.60
CA GLY A 15 8.00 -19.18 -18.09
C GLY A 15 6.71 -18.60 -17.49
N ALA A 16 6.81 -17.62 -16.58
CA ALA A 16 5.67 -16.86 -16.12
C ALA A 16 5.60 -15.50 -16.84
N THR A 17 4.41 -15.06 -17.22
CA THR A 17 4.18 -13.79 -17.91
C THR A 17 3.11 -12.98 -17.17
N ILE A 18 3.37 -11.71 -16.96
CA ILE A 18 2.44 -10.71 -16.44
C ILE A 18 2.17 -9.67 -17.52
N HIS A 19 0.92 -9.33 -17.74
CA HIS A 19 0.52 -8.28 -18.67
C HIS A 19 0.09 -7.02 -17.92
N CYS A 20 0.40 -5.87 -18.49
CA CYS A 20 -0.26 -4.62 -18.12
C CYS A 20 -1.73 -4.62 -18.56
N TYR A 21 -2.53 -3.72 -18.02
CA TYR A 21 -3.95 -3.62 -18.39
C TYR A 21 -4.09 -3.41 -19.91
N ASN A 22 -4.89 -4.25 -20.57
CA ASN A 22 -5.04 -4.29 -22.03
C ASN A 22 -3.71 -4.42 -22.80
N SER A 23 -2.68 -5.01 -22.20
CA SER A 23 -1.32 -5.11 -22.77
C SER A 23 -0.75 -3.74 -23.21
N THR A 24 -1.12 -2.67 -22.50
CA THR A 24 -0.64 -1.33 -22.81
C THR A 24 0.85 -1.21 -22.51
N ALA A 25 1.63 -0.84 -23.52
CA ALA A 25 3.03 -0.47 -23.37
C ALA A 25 3.14 0.95 -22.83
N HIS A 26 3.82 1.12 -21.67
CA HIS A 26 4.02 2.43 -21.06
C HIS A 26 5.30 3.12 -21.51
N GLY A 27 6.21 2.38 -22.17
CA GLY A 27 7.53 2.88 -22.58
C GLY A 27 8.52 2.94 -21.42
N GLU A 28 9.43 3.89 -21.46
CA GLU A 28 10.41 4.09 -20.41
C GLU A 28 9.76 4.72 -19.17
N GLU A 29 9.86 4.05 -18.04
CA GLU A 29 9.27 4.46 -16.76
C GLU A 29 10.32 4.51 -15.65
N ASN A 30 10.29 5.55 -14.85
CA ASN A 30 10.90 5.58 -13.53
C ASN A 30 9.91 5.02 -12.49
N LEU A 31 10.28 5.02 -11.20
CA LEU A 31 9.40 4.49 -10.14
C LEU A 31 8.11 5.32 -9.97
N THR A 32 8.17 6.64 -10.15
CA THR A 32 6.98 7.52 -10.07
C THR A 32 5.99 7.19 -11.18
N ASP A 33 6.47 7.06 -12.40
CA ASP A 33 5.65 6.72 -13.56
C ASP A 33 5.07 5.32 -13.44
N SER A 34 5.87 4.35 -12.97
CA SER A 34 5.39 2.99 -12.70
C SER A 34 4.22 2.95 -11.71
N VAL A 35 4.25 3.81 -10.67
CA VAL A 35 3.13 3.96 -9.72
C VAL A 35 1.96 4.67 -10.39
N ALA A 36 2.21 5.78 -11.08
CA ALA A 36 1.17 6.58 -11.72
C ALA A 36 0.38 5.78 -12.76
N ASN A 37 1.08 5.01 -13.59
CA ASN A 37 0.50 4.18 -14.66
C ASN A 37 0.02 2.80 -14.16
N SER A 38 0.27 2.46 -12.88
CA SER A 38 -0.02 1.12 -12.34
C SER A 38 0.61 0.01 -13.20
N CYS A 39 1.89 0.17 -13.54
CA CYS A 39 2.60 -0.70 -14.47
C CYS A 39 2.91 -2.07 -13.86
N ASN A 40 2.14 -3.09 -14.25
CA ASN A 40 2.34 -4.45 -13.77
C ASN A 40 3.72 -5.01 -14.14
N SER A 41 4.20 -4.71 -15.35
CA SER A 41 5.51 -5.17 -15.84
C SER A 41 6.65 -4.64 -14.99
N SER A 42 6.63 -3.33 -14.70
CA SER A 42 7.62 -2.69 -13.84
C SER A 42 7.59 -3.23 -12.42
N PHE A 43 6.40 -3.34 -11.80
CA PHE A 43 6.28 -3.89 -10.45
C PHE A 43 6.67 -5.36 -10.36
N SER A 44 6.41 -6.18 -11.39
CA SER A 44 6.90 -7.56 -11.47
C SER A 44 8.42 -7.62 -11.44
N ASN A 45 9.07 -6.76 -12.24
CA ASN A 45 10.53 -6.65 -12.25
C ASN A 45 11.10 -6.20 -10.91
N ILE A 46 10.47 -5.19 -10.26
CA ILE A 46 10.85 -4.73 -8.91
C ILE A 46 10.70 -5.87 -7.91
N GLY A 47 9.57 -6.57 -7.90
CA GLY A 47 9.30 -7.65 -6.96
C GLY A 47 10.33 -8.77 -6.99
N LEU A 48 10.83 -9.13 -8.18
CA LEU A 48 11.87 -10.14 -8.34
C LEU A 48 13.24 -9.70 -7.80
N GLN A 49 13.49 -8.40 -7.68
CA GLN A 49 14.73 -7.85 -7.15
C GLN A 49 14.71 -7.67 -5.63
N LEU A 50 13.52 -7.75 -5.00
CA LEU A 50 13.39 -7.57 -3.56
C LEU A 50 13.81 -8.83 -2.80
N ASP A 51 14.48 -8.65 -1.65
CA ASP A 51 14.63 -9.71 -0.67
C ASP A 51 13.26 -10.06 -0.07
N LYS A 52 12.82 -11.29 -0.26
CA LYS A 52 11.48 -11.74 0.17
C LYS A 52 11.31 -11.75 1.69
N ALA A 53 12.39 -11.96 2.45
CA ALA A 53 12.32 -11.94 3.91
C ALA A 53 12.13 -10.50 4.42
N GLU A 54 12.87 -9.53 3.87
CA GLU A 54 12.69 -8.11 4.20
C GLU A 54 11.33 -7.59 3.71
N TRP A 55 10.85 -8.03 2.55
CA TRP A 55 9.51 -7.67 2.08
C TRP A 55 8.41 -8.17 3.04
N ARG A 56 8.51 -9.44 3.51
CA ARG A 56 7.60 -9.98 4.54
C ARG A 56 7.66 -9.19 5.86
N LYS A 57 8.85 -8.78 6.26
CA LYS A 57 9.07 -7.96 7.46
C LYS A 57 8.42 -6.59 7.33
N THR A 58 8.57 -5.95 6.17
CA THR A 58 7.91 -4.67 5.86
C THR A 58 6.39 -4.81 5.87
N ALA A 59 5.84 -5.85 5.23
CA ALA A 59 4.41 -6.14 5.27
C ALA A 59 3.90 -6.31 6.71
N LYS A 60 4.67 -7.01 7.57
CA LYS A 60 4.34 -7.17 9.01
C LYS A 60 4.44 -5.83 9.76
N GLN A 61 5.40 -4.97 9.43
CA GLN A 61 5.51 -3.62 9.99
C GLN A 61 4.27 -2.79 9.65
N MET A 62 3.74 -2.95 8.44
CA MET A 62 2.50 -2.34 7.97
C MET A 62 1.23 -3.05 8.47
N LEU A 63 1.36 -3.96 9.44
CA LEU A 63 0.28 -4.68 10.14
C LEU A 63 -0.44 -5.76 9.32
N PHE A 64 0.09 -6.22 8.20
CA PHE A 64 -0.38 -7.48 7.61
C PHE A 64 -0.14 -8.64 8.58
N ASN A 65 -1.03 -9.63 8.56
CA ASN A 65 -1.00 -10.78 9.48
C ASN A 65 -0.99 -10.37 10.97
N SER A 66 -1.65 -9.26 11.31
CA SER A 66 -1.69 -8.72 12.68
C SER A 66 -3.05 -8.12 12.97
N LYS A 67 -3.41 -8.11 14.27
CA LYS A 67 -4.60 -7.36 14.71
C LYS A 67 -4.40 -5.86 14.54
N LEU A 68 -5.43 -5.20 14.02
CA LEU A 68 -5.49 -3.76 13.89
C LEU A 68 -6.08 -3.14 15.16
N PRO A 69 -5.69 -1.91 15.54
CA PRO A 69 -6.30 -1.20 16.66
C PRO A 69 -7.71 -0.72 16.31
N GLY A 70 -8.51 -0.45 17.34
CA GLY A 70 -9.89 0.03 17.22
C GLY A 70 -10.94 -1.06 17.45
N ASP A 71 -12.20 -0.64 17.57
CA ASP A 71 -13.32 -1.50 17.94
C ASP A 71 -14.24 -1.85 16.76
N VAL A 72 -13.74 -1.66 15.52
CA VAL A 72 -14.47 -1.99 14.30
C VAL A 72 -14.27 -3.45 13.93
N LYS A 73 -15.33 -4.14 13.52
CA LYS A 73 -15.21 -5.49 12.95
C LYS A 73 -14.63 -5.40 11.54
N TYR A 74 -13.60 -6.18 11.26
CA TYR A 74 -12.93 -6.25 9.97
C TYR A 74 -12.42 -7.67 9.72
N ASN A 75 -12.13 -7.98 8.46
CA ASN A 75 -11.39 -9.19 8.10
C ASN A 75 -9.89 -8.90 8.18
N GLU A 76 -9.12 -9.79 8.80
CA GLU A 76 -7.67 -9.63 8.88
C GLU A 76 -7.04 -9.64 7.48
N SER A 77 -6.13 -8.70 7.27
CA SER A 77 -5.33 -8.65 6.04
C SER A 77 -4.20 -9.65 6.10
N SER A 78 -3.90 -10.30 4.99
CA SER A 78 -2.85 -11.30 4.92
C SER A 78 -1.83 -11.03 3.81
N PHE A 79 -0.56 -11.20 4.13
CA PHE A 79 0.56 -11.25 3.20
C PHE A 79 1.19 -12.63 3.30
N ARG A 80 1.14 -13.42 2.23
CA ARG A 80 1.47 -14.86 2.26
C ARG A 80 2.64 -15.27 1.39
N LEU A 81 3.35 -14.32 0.76
CA LEU A 81 4.54 -14.63 -0.03
C LEU A 81 5.55 -15.42 0.82
N LYS A 82 5.93 -16.61 0.38
CA LYS A 82 6.96 -17.45 1.02
C LYS A 82 8.35 -16.95 0.62
N THR A 83 9.35 -17.22 1.46
CA THR A 83 10.75 -16.88 1.15
C THR A 83 11.32 -17.70 0.01
N ASP A 84 10.79 -18.89 -0.22
CA ASP A 84 11.12 -19.81 -1.31
C ASP A 84 10.11 -19.78 -2.47
N ALA A 85 9.23 -18.75 -2.50
CA ALA A 85 8.26 -18.56 -3.57
C ALA A 85 8.95 -18.45 -4.94
N GLY A 86 8.35 -19.07 -5.95
CA GLY A 86 8.80 -18.96 -7.35
C GLY A 86 8.54 -17.57 -7.94
N ASP A 87 9.05 -17.35 -9.16
CA ASP A 87 8.95 -16.05 -9.84
C ASP A 87 7.49 -15.68 -10.13
N ALA A 88 6.65 -16.63 -10.54
CA ALA A 88 5.23 -16.39 -10.79
C ALA A 88 4.51 -15.82 -9.56
N ASP A 89 4.66 -16.47 -8.38
CA ASP A 89 4.04 -16.01 -7.14
C ASP A 89 4.60 -14.66 -6.68
N THR A 90 5.91 -14.45 -6.92
CA THR A 90 6.59 -13.19 -6.58
C THR A 90 6.06 -12.04 -7.43
N MET A 91 5.96 -12.22 -8.74
CA MET A 91 5.42 -11.23 -9.67
C MET A 91 3.95 -10.93 -9.39
N MET A 92 3.13 -11.96 -9.16
CA MET A 92 1.71 -11.79 -8.78
C MET A 92 1.56 -11.01 -7.49
N THR A 93 2.38 -11.30 -6.48
CA THR A 93 2.38 -10.56 -5.21
C THR A 93 2.78 -9.10 -5.41
N ALA A 94 3.76 -8.83 -6.29
CA ALA A 94 4.26 -7.49 -6.55
C ALA A 94 3.22 -6.55 -7.17
N ILE A 95 2.27 -7.11 -7.93
CA ILE A 95 1.15 -6.35 -8.51
C ILE A 95 -0.11 -6.36 -7.63
N GLY A 96 -0.01 -6.82 -6.38
CA GLY A 96 -1.13 -6.85 -5.44
C GLY A 96 -2.15 -7.96 -5.70
N GLN A 97 -1.77 -8.99 -6.45
CA GLN A 97 -2.58 -10.17 -6.75
C GLN A 97 -2.16 -11.39 -5.93
N GLY A 98 -2.62 -12.58 -6.31
CA GLY A 98 -2.29 -13.83 -5.65
C GLY A 98 -2.98 -13.98 -4.29
N GLU A 99 -2.26 -14.45 -3.27
CA GLU A 99 -2.81 -14.72 -1.94
C GLU A 99 -2.77 -13.52 -0.97
N THR A 100 -2.29 -12.35 -1.42
CA THR A 100 -2.29 -11.12 -0.62
C THR A 100 -3.71 -10.56 -0.54
N GLN A 101 -4.19 -10.31 0.68
CA GLN A 101 -5.51 -9.76 0.93
C GLN A 101 -5.42 -8.58 1.88
N VAL A 102 -6.16 -7.52 1.58
CA VAL A 102 -6.25 -6.34 2.43
C VAL A 102 -7.71 -5.96 2.65
N SER A 103 -8.10 -5.71 3.90
CA SER A 103 -9.43 -5.20 4.19
C SER A 103 -9.51 -3.70 3.92
N PRO A 104 -10.70 -3.17 3.56
CA PRO A 104 -10.89 -1.72 3.39
C PRO A 104 -10.48 -0.91 4.63
N TYR A 105 -10.76 -1.45 5.83
CA TYR A 105 -10.35 -0.84 7.09
C TYR A 105 -8.83 -0.71 7.21
N HIS A 106 -8.10 -1.78 6.88
CA HIS A 106 -6.63 -1.77 6.92
C HIS A 106 -6.05 -0.81 5.87
N MET A 107 -6.60 -0.82 4.66
CA MET A 107 -6.17 0.10 3.60
C MET A 107 -6.36 1.56 4.01
N ALA A 108 -7.53 1.91 4.59
CA ALA A 108 -7.78 3.25 5.11
C ALA A 108 -6.77 3.65 6.19
N MET A 109 -6.37 2.73 7.05
CA MET A 109 -5.37 2.97 8.09
C MET A 109 -3.97 3.22 7.50
N ILE A 110 -3.56 2.45 6.48
CA ILE A 110 -2.28 2.65 5.79
C ILE A 110 -2.26 4.03 5.12
N VAL A 111 -3.30 4.38 4.37
CA VAL A 111 -3.41 5.68 3.71
C VAL A 111 -3.43 6.83 4.72
N SER A 112 -4.13 6.66 5.84
CA SER A 112 -4.15 7.66 6.94
C SER A 112 -2.76 7.84 7.57
N ALA A 113 -2.00 6.76 7.71
CA ALA A 113 -0.63 6.84 8.22
C ALA A 113 0.30 7.56 7.24
N ILE A 114 0.18 7.32 5.93
CA ILE A 114 0.92 8.05 4.90
C ILE A 114 0.62 9.55 5.00
N ALA A 115 -0.67 9.92 5.02
CA ALA A 115 -1.10 11.31 5.14
C ALA A 115 -0.66 11.99 6.46
N ASN A 116 -0.41 11.20 7.51
CA ASN A 116 0.05 11.65 8.83
C ASN A 116 1.55 11.46 9.06
N GLY A 117 2.36 11.53 8.00
CA GLY A 117 3.81 11.45 8.07
C GLY A 117 4.35 10.11 8.60
N GLY A 118 3.68 9.01 8.26
CA GLY A 118 4.07 7.64 8.62
C GLY A 118 3.48 7.11 9.93
N LYS A 119 2.80 7.97 10.70
CA LYS A 119 2.24 7.64 12.03
C LYS A 119 0.80 7.19 11.95
N LEU A 120 0.54 5.95 12.34
CA LEU A 120 -0.79 5.43 12.51
C LEU A 120 -1.38 5.87 13.85
N MET A 121 -2.54 6.51 13.80
CA MET A 121 -3.33 6.84 14.98
C MET A 121 -4.31 5.68 15.28
N LYS A 122 -4.63 5.50 16.57
CA LYS A 122 -5.67 4.55 16.97
C LYS A 122 -7.04 5.11 16.58
N PRO A 123 -7.79 4.42 15.72
CA PRO A 123 -9.14 4.87 15.37
C PRO A 123 -10.09 4.82 16.57
N TYR A 124 -10.96 5.80 16.69
CA TYR A 124 -12.03 5.83 17.67
C TYR A 124 -13.29 6.47 17.08
N LEU A 125 -14.45 6.01 17.53
CA LEU A 125 -15.76 6.47 17.04
C LEU A 125 -16.41 7.48 17.99
N VAL A 126 -16.07 7.43 19.29
CA VAL A 126 -16.67 8.27 20.32
C VAL A 126 -15.68 9.37 20.70
N ASP A 127 -15.99 10.61 20.34
CA ASP A 127 -15.20 11.79 20.74
C ASP A 127 -15.37 12.11 22.24
N LYS A 128 -16.61 12.12 22.72
CA LYS A 128 -16.93 12.46 24.11
C LYS A 128 -18.20 11.80 24.60
N ILE A 129 -18.31 11.69 25.91
CA ILE A 129 -19.52 11.31 26.63
C ILE A 129 -20.00 12.53 27.40
N THR A 130 -21.28 12.89 27.26
CA THR A 130 -21.92 13.97 28.02
C THR A 130 -23.04 13.42 28.90
N ASN A 131 -23.33 14.09 30.01
CA ASN A 131 -24.51 13.83 30.79
C ASN A 131 -25.75 14.49 30.13
N TYR A 132 -26.93 14.28 30.74
CA TYR A 132 -28.21 14.83 30.23
C TYR A 132 -28.25 16.37 30.22
N ALA A 133 -27.42 17.05 31.02
CA ALA A 133 -27.30 18.50 31.06
C ALA A 133 -26.27 19.04 30.02
N GLY A 134 -25.70 18.16 29.16
CA GLY A 134 -24.73 18.55 28.15
C GLY A 134 -23.29 18.69 28.65
N THR A 135 -23.04 18.47 29.96
CA THR A 135 -21.68 18.56 30.52
C THR A 135 -20.86 17.37 30.12
N THR A 136 -19.63 17.61 29.63
CA THR A 136 -18.70 16.54 29.24
C THR A 136 -18.23 15.76 30.46
N VAL A 137 -18.57 14.47 30.50
CA VAL A 137 -18.14 13.51 31.53
C VAL A 137 -16.81 12.88 31.20
N LYS A 138 -16.60 12.58 29.92
CA LYS A 138 -15.33 11.99 29.40
C LYS A 138 -15.08 12.50 28.00
N LYS A 139 -13.83 12.83 27.70
CA LYS A 139 -13.36 13.14 26.36
C LYS A 139 -12.27 12.14 25.97
N TYR A 140 -12.35 11.64 24.74
CA TYR A 140 -11.30 10.80 24.16
C TYR A 140 -10.35 11.69 23.37
N MET A 141 -9.06 11.45 23.52
CA MET A 141 -8.02 12.21 22.83
C MET A 141 -7.37 11.33 21.76
N PRO A 142 -6.91 11.90 20.64
CA PRO A 142 -6.13 11.18 19.66
C PRO A 142 -4.92 10.48 20.29
N GLU A 143 -4.75 9.19 20.03
CA GLU A 143 -3.67 8.36 20.53
C GLU A 143 -2.86 7.81 19.36
N SER A 144 -1.53 8.00 19.40
CA SER A 144 -0.63 7.37 18.43
C SER A 144 -0.53 5.89 18.73
N TYR A 145 -0.71 5.06 17.70
CA TYR A 145 -0.62 3.61 17.85
C TYR A 145 0.75 3.07 17.47
N LYS A 146 1.23 3.42 16.26
CA LYS A 146 2.49 2.88 15.73
C LYS A 146 3.01 3.75 14.60
N GLU A 147 4.33 3.80 14.44
CA GLU A 147 4.97 4.29 13.23
C GLU A 147 5.06 3.14 12.22
N LEU A 148 4.40 3.27 11.08
CA LEU A 148 4.40 2.27 10.00
C LEU A 148 5.58 2.47 9.05
N MET A 149 6.00 3.72 8.87
CA MET A 149 7.10 4.14 8.01
C MET A 149 7.66 5.48 8.51
N THR A 150 8.84 5.84 8.07
CA THR A 150 9.44 7.15 8.37
C THR A 150 8.70 8.30 7.69
N SER A 151 8.84 9.51 8.18
CA SER A 151 8.25 10.70 7.56
C SER A 151 8.76 10.94 6.15
N SER A 152 10.01 10.59 5.85
CA SER A 152 10.60 10.68 4.52
C SER A 152 9.94 9.69 3.54
N GLU A 153 9.72 8.43 3.96
CA GLU A 153 9.03 7.43 3.15
C GLU A 153 7.56 7.83 2.91
N ALA A 154 6.88 8.34 3.93
CA ALA A 154 5.52 8.84 3.80
C ALA A 154 5.41 10.02 2.83
N ALA A 155 6.35 10.96 2.87
CA ALA A 155 6.42 12.07 1.94
C ALA A 155 6.64 11.59 0.49
N GLN A 156 7.55 10.64 0.29
CA GLN A 156 7.80 10.06 -1.03
C GLN A 156 6.59 9.31 -1.57
N LEU A 157 5.91 8.50 -0.76
CA LEU A 157 4.66 7.84 -1.15
C LEU A 157 3.57 8.85 -1.49
N THR A 158 3.47 9.96 -0.77
CA THR A 158 2.53 11.04 -1.07
C THR A 158 2.78 11.63 -2.46
N GLU A 159 4.04 11.86 -2.85
CA GLU A 159 4.37 12.35 -4.19
C GLU A 159 3.99 11.34 -5.28
N TYR A 160 4.22 10.04 -5.05
CA TYR A 160 3.77 8.99 -5.98
C TYR A 160 2.24 8.97 -6.12
N MET A 161 1.52 9.07 -4.99
CA MET A 161 0.04 9.11 -4.99
C MET A 161 -0.51 10.36 -5.70
N LYS A 162 0.18 11.51 -5.61
CA LYS A 162 -0.17 12.71 -6.38
C LYS A 162 -0.01 12.46 -7.88
N ALA A 163 1.10 11.88 -8.33
CA ALA A 163 1.34 11.55 -9.72
C ALA A 163 0.22 10.65 -10.31
N VAL A 164 -0.32 9.70 -9.51
CA VAL A 164 -1.47 8.87 -9.91
C VAL A 164 -2.68 9.73 -10.28
N VAL A 165 -2.93 10.83 -9.53
CA VAL A 165 -4.05 11.74 -9.76
C VAL A 165 -3.74 12.78 -10.83
N ASP A 166 -2.51 13.30 -10.86
CA ASP A 166 -2.11 14.40 -11.76
C ASP A 166 -2.10 13.96 -13.23
N TYR A 167 -1.60 12.77 -13.53
CA TYR A 167 -1.48 12.28 -14.91
C TYR A 167 -1.64 10.75 -15.07
N GLY A 168 -1.82 10.01 -13.96
CA GLY A 168 -1.91 8.55 -13.97
C GLY A 168 -3.33 8.01 -14.02
N THR A 169 -3.50 6.77 -13.55
CA THR A 169 -4.78 6.03 -13.58
C THR A 169 -5.88 6.66 -12.71
N GLY A 170 -5.53 7.55 -11.79
CA GLY A 170 -6.46 8.28 -10.92
C GLY A 170 -6.86 9.67 -11.43
N ALA A 171 -6.53 10.04 -12.65
CA ALA A 171 -6.77 11.39 -13.20
C ALA A 171 -8.23 11.85 -13.13
N ALA A 172 -9.19 10.94 -13.09
CA ALA A 172 -10.61 11.27 -12.88
C ALA A 172 -10.92 11.89 -11.50
N LEU A 173 -9.98 11.82 -10.54
CA LEU A 173 -10.08 12.41 -9.20
C LEU A 173 -9.47 13.81 -9.12
N SER A 174 -8.80 14.29 -10.18
CA SER A 174 -8.31 15.66 -10.26
C SER A 174 -9.50 16.61 -10.37
N GLY A 175 -9.73 17.45 -9.34
CA GLY A 175 -10.80 18.44 -9.27
C GLY A 175 -10.46 19.72 -10.04
#